data_3eb63768e5124dd2988c166b987ccbba
#
_entry.id   3eb63768e5124dd2988c166b987ccbba
#
_cell.length_a   1.000
_cell.length_b   1.000
_cell.length_c   1.000
_cell.angle_alpha   90.00
_cell.angle_beta   90.00
_cell.angle_gamma   90.00
#
_symmetry.space_group_name_H-M   'P 1'
#
loop_
_entity.id
_entity.type
_entity.pdbx_description
1 polymer ?
#
loop_
_entity_poly.entity_id
_entity_poly.type
_entity_poly.pdbx_seq_one_letter_code
_entity_poly.pdbx_strand_id
1 'polypeptide(L)'
;MSERQLRRRYRDLLRSLDVQPPLDVAELCRRLGEVRGKPIELVAHAIPEPGPFGAWITSPRAEYIFYQKNTSRLHQDHIILHELGHILAGHPGTEHDDSLVAEFSSDADEAGLRAAYPDIPLDAVRLASRRSEYDSEQEHEAETVATIILDWASMLDATASRSSQGWARGMDTALGDRLGWL
;
A
#
# COMPACT_ATOMS: atom_id res chain seq x y z
N MET A 1 11.00 -14.97 11.83
CA MET A 1 12.18 -14.18 11.37
C MET A 1 12.43 -13.06 12.37
N SER A 2 13.69 -12.59 12.61
CA SER A 2 13.88 -11.47 13.55
C SER A 2 13.47 -10.16 12.88
N GLU A 3 12.98 -9.17 13.65
CA GLU A 3 12.58 -7.84 13.15
C GLU A 3 13.72 -7.14 12.36
N ARG A 4 14.97 -7.31 12.79
CA ARG A 4 16.15 -6.77 12.08
C ARG A 4 16.32 -7.38 10.68
N GLN A 5 16.04 -8.68 10.53
CA GLN A 5 16.11 -9.37 9.24
C GLN A 5 14.97 -8.91 8.32
N LEU A 6 13.76 -8.74 8.87
CA LEU A 6 12.61 -8.16 8.18
C LEU A 6 12.92 -6.74 7.67
N ARG A 7 13.38 -5.86 8.55
CA ARG A 7 13.75 -4.48 8.18
C ARG A 7 14.82 -4.42 7.08
N ARG A 8 15.82 -5.31 7.11
CA ARG A 8 16.83 -5.38 6.06
C ARG A 8 16.22 -5.83 4.73
N ARG A 9 15.48 -6.96 4.74
CA ARG A 9 14.84 -7.53 3.55
C ARG A 9 13.97 -6.50 2.82
N TYR A 10 13.08 -5.82 3.55
CA TYR A 10 12.16 -4.87 2.92
C TYR A 10 12.84 -3.57 2.50
N ARG A 11 13.86 -3.09 3.21
CA ARG A 11 14.66 -1.96 2.72
C ARG A 11 15.42 -2.28 1.44
N ASP A 12 15.97 -3.48 1.32
CA ASP A 12 16.67 -3.89 0.11
C ASP A 12 15.69 -4.03 -1.07
N LEU A 13 14.48 -4.54 -0.82
CA LEU A 13 13.40 -4.57 -1.79
C LEU A 13 13.01 -3.16 -2.27
N LEU A 14 12.73 -2.24 -1.34
CA LEU A 14 12.34 -0.86 -1.67
C LEU A 14 13.41 -0.11 -2.46
N ARG A 15 14.70 -0.34 -2.14
CA ARG A 15 15.82 0.22 -2.93
C ARG A 15 15.85 -0.35 -4.35
N SER A 16 15.59 -1.65 -4.51
CA SER A 16 15.58 -2.28 -5.83
C SER A 16 14.44 -1.79 -6.72
N LEU A 17 13.38 -1.25 -6.13
CA LEU A 17 12.24 -0.67 -6.85
C LEU A 17 12.46 0.79 -7.27
N ASP A 18 13.58 1.41 -6.86
CA ASP A 18 13.90 2.82 -7.15
C ASP A 18 12.74 3.78 -6.83
N VAL A 19 12.06 3.54 -5.69
CA VAL A 19 10.98 4.40 -5.22
C VAL A 19 11.57 5.72 -4.72
N GLN A 20 11.13 6.83 -5.29
CA GLN A 20 11.60 8.17 -4.96
C GLN A 20 10.65 8.86 -3.97
N PRO A 21 11.16 9.75 -3.10
CA PRO A 21 10.32 10.59 -2.25
C PRO A 21 9.62 11.70 -3.08
N PRO A 22 8.41 12.15 -2.69
CA PRO A 22 7.58 11.57 -1.63
C PRO A 22 7.02 10.19 -2.03
N LEU A 23 6.74 9.34 -1.04
CA LEU A 23 6.20 8.01 -1.29
C LEU A 23 4.84 8.11 -1.98
N ASP A 24 4.75 7.56 -3.19
CA ASP A 24 3.48 7.27 -3.86
C ASP A 24 3.16 5.78 -3.69
N VAL A 25 2.15 5.49 -2.86
CA VAL A 25 1.75 4.12 -2.52
C VAL A 25 1.19 3.39 -3.74
N ALA A 26 0.48 4.08 -4.64
CA ALA A 26 -0.03 3.48 -5.86
C ALA A 26 1.10 3.08 -6.81
N GLU A 27 2.09 3.95 -6.98
CA GLU A 27 3.29 3.66 -7.77
C GLU A 27 4.11 2.51 -7.16
N LEU A 28 4.23 2.45 -5.83
CA LEU A 28 4.87 1.32 -5.14
C LEU A 28 4.16 0.00 -5.46
N CYS A 29 2.83 -0.06 -5.37
CA CYS A 29 2.04 -1.24 -5.69
C CYS A 29 2.23 -1.66 -7.16
N ARG A 30 2.21 -0.71 -8.08
CA ARG A 30 2.42 -0.95 -9.51
C ARG A 30 3.78 -1.59 -9.77
N ARG A 31 4.87 -1.02 -9.25
CA ARG A 31 6.24 -1.55 -9.41
C ARG A 31 6.41 -2.92 -8.78
N LEU A 32 5.85 -3.13 -7.61
CA LEU A 32 5.86 -4.43 -6.95
C LEU A 32 5.12 -5.48 -7.77
N GLY A 33 3.98 -5.14 -8.36
CA GLY A 33 3.24 -6.01 -9.27
C GLY A 33 4.06 -6.42 -10.48
N GLU A 34 4.80 -5.49 -11.10
CA GLU A 34 5.69 -5.74 -12.23
C GLU A 34 6.82 -6.72 -11.86
N VAL A 35 7.51 -6.47 -10.74
CA VAL A 35 8.61 -7.32 -10.28
C VAL A 35 8.12 -8.73 -9.91
N ARG A 36 6.90 -8.84 -9.36
CA ARG A 36 6.29 -10.13 -8.99
C ARG A 36 5.69 -10.88 -10.19
N GLY A 37 5.52 -10.20 -11.33
CA GLY A 37 4.83 -10.74 -12.50
C GLY A 37 3.32 -10.93 -12.30
N LYS A 38 2.74 -10.27 -11.28
CA LYS A 38 1.31 -10.28 -10.97
C LYS A 38 0.88 -8.88 -10.55
N PRO A 39 0.03 -8.20 -11.35
CA PRO A 39 -0.43 -6.84 -11.05
C PRO A 39 -1.07 -6.73 -9.67
N ILE A 40 -0.89 -5.58 -9.01
CA ILE A 40 -1.55 -5.21 -7.75
C ILE A 40 -2.47 -4.04 -8.06
N GLU A 41 -3.78 -4.30 -8.03
CA GLU A 41 -4.83 -3.32 -8.35
C GLU A 41 -5.43 -2.74 -7.06
N LEU A 42 -5.52 -1.41 -7.02
CA LEU A 42 -6.08 -0.68 -5.87
C LEU A 42 -7.54 -0.31 -6.12
N VAL A 43 -8.43 -0.77 -5.25
CA VAL A 43 -9.88 -0.59 -5.39
C VAL A 43 -10.43 0.23 -4.23
N ALA A 44 -10.76 1.51 -4.50
CA ALA A 44 -11.43 2.37 -3.54
C ALA A 44 -12.90 1.97 -3.39
N HIS A 45 -13.29 1.46 -2.24
CA HIS A 45 -14.65 0.99 -1.97
C HIS A 45 -15.21 1.55 -0.67
N ALA A 46 -16.54 1.74 -0.60
CA ALA A 46 -17.20 2.07 0.66
C ALA A 46 -17.43 0.78 1.46
N ILE A 47 -16.51 0.47 2.35
CA ILE A 47 -16.60 -0.73 3.19
C ILE A 47 -17.57 -0.45 4.34
N PRO A 48 -18.60 -1.30 4.56
CA PRO A 48 -19.58 -1.10 5.64
C PRO A 48 -18.94 -1.21 7.02
N GLU A 49 -19.38 -0.36 7.94
CA GLU A 49 -19.02 -0.44 9.36
C GLU A 49 -20.14 -1.16 10.18
N PRO A 50 -19.78 -1.97 11.23
CA PRO A 50 -18.42 -2.32 11.65
C PRO A 50 -17.79 -3.38 10.75
N GLY A 51 -16.49 -3.19 10.40
CA GLY A 51 -15.74 -4.12 9.56
C GLY A 51 -14.29 -3.69 9.42
N PRO A 52 -13.46 -4.49 8.74
CA PRO A 52 -12.09 -4.09 8.42
C PRO A 52 -12.11 -2.87 7.50
N PHE A 53 -11.05 -2.07 7.54
CA PHE A 53 -10.93 -0.89 6.67
C PHE A 53 -10.35 -1.24 5.29
N GLY A 54 -9.75 -2.43 5.14
CA GLY A 54 -9.17 -2.97 3.94
C GLY A 54 -9.41 -4.46 3.76
N ALA A 55 -9.07 -4.96 2.57
CA ALA A 55 -9.08 -6.39 2.28
C ALA A 55 -8.20 -6.70 1.08
N TRP A 56 -7.44 -7.79 1.15
CA TRP A 56 -6.70 -8.33 0.03
C TRP A 56 -7.37 -9.57 -0.53
N ILE A 57 -7.58 -9.56 -1.85
CA ILE A 57 -8.17 -10.66 -2.61
C ILE A 57 -7.19 -11.07 -3.71
N THR A 58 -6.88 -12.36 -3.77
CA THR A 58 -6.06 -12.91 -4.85
C THR A 58 -6.92 -13.55 -5.93
N SER A 59 -6.59 -13.27 -7.19
CA SER A 59 -7.16 -13.94 -8.36
C SER A 59 -6.03 -14.55 -9.20
N PRO A 60 -6.32 -15.38 -10.20
CA PRO A 60 -5.29 -15.90 -11.11
C PRO A 60 -4.54 -14.83 -11.91
N ARG A 61 -5.14 -13.64 -12.12
CA ARG A 61 -4.60 -12.58 -12.97
C ARG A 61 -3.97 -11.43 -12.21
N ALA A 62 -4.50 -11.09 -11.02
CA ALA A 62 -4.08 -9.94 -10.25
C ALA A 62 -4.28 -10.15 -8.75
N GLU A 63 -3.62 -9.32 -7.96
CA GLU A 63 -3.91 -9.08 -6.55
C GLU A 63 -4.76 -7.81 -6.46
N TYR A 64 -5.85 -7.83 -5.69
CA TYR A 64 -6.74 -6.69 -5.49
C TYR A 64 -6.68 -6.24 -4.03
N ILE A 65 -6.32 -4.99 -3.81
CA ILE A 65 -6.37 -4.35 -2.49
C ILE A 65 -7.57 -3.43 -2.45
N PHE A 66 -8.60 -3.82 -1.71
CA PHE A 66 -9.74 -2.98 -1.39
C PHE A 66 -9.40 -2.10 -0.20
N TYR A 67 -9.76 -0.82 -0.26
CA TYR A 67 -9.54 0.10 0.86
C TYR A 67 -10.71 1.07 1.02
N GLN A 68 -10.97 1.50 2.27
CA GLN A 68 -12.05 2.41 2.60
C GLN A 68 -11.88 3.76 1.89
N LYS A 69 -12.79 4.07 0.96
CA LYS A 69 -12.78 5.36 0.23
C LYS A 69 -13.18 6.55 1.08
N ASN A 70 -14.00 6.33 2.12
CA ASN A 70 -14.58 7.38 2.96
C ASN A 70 -13.70 7.71 4.17
N THR A 71 -12.38 7.84 3.94
CA THR A 71 -11.43 8.21 5.00
C THR A 71 -10.34 9.13 4.45
N SER A 72 -9.44 9.63 5.31
CA SER A 72 -8.34 10.51 4.89
C SER A 72 -7.35 9.79 3.98
N ARG A 73 -6.67 10.53 3.09
CA ARG A 73 -5.63 9.97 2.22
C ARG A 73 -4.55 9.22 3.01
N LEU A 74 -4.09 9.80 4.11
CA LEU A 74 -3.10 9.17 4.98
C LEU A 74 -3.57 7.82 5.51
N HIS A 75 -4.84 7.72 5.89
CA HIS A 75 -5.41 6.46 6.36
C HIS A 75 -5.60 5.47 5.21
N GLN A 76 -6.00 5.93 4.02
CA GLN A 76 -6.06 5.09 2.82
C GLN A 76 -4.69 4.48 2.50
N ASP A 77 -3.65 5.30 2.50
CA ASP A 77 -2.28 4.86 2.25
C ASP A 77 -1.82 3.82 3.29
N HIS A 78 -2.17 4.03 4.57
CA HIS A 78 -1.88 3.06 5.64
C HIS A 78 -2.61 1.73 5.43
N ILE A 79 -3.90 1.75 5.10
CA ILE A 79 -4.69 0.54 4.79
C ILE A 79 -4.05 -0.23 3.63
N ILE A 80 -3.71 0.46 2.54
CA ILE A 80 -3.09 -0.16 1.37
C ILE A 80 -1.75 -0.80 1.74
N LEU A 81 -0.93 -0.12 2.54
CA LEU A 81 0.37 -0.65 2.96
C LEU A 81 0.25 -1.84 3.91
N HIS A 82 -0.80 -1.89 4.74
CA HIS A 82 -1.11 -3.01 5.59
C HIS A 82 -1.45 -4.27 4.75
N GLU A 83 -2.39 -4.14 3.81
CA GLU A 83 -2.75 -5.24 2.89
C GLU A 83 -1.56 -5.67 2.01
N LEU A 84 -0.75 -4.70 1.57
CA LEU A 84 0.50 -4.96 0.88
C LEU A 84 1.49 -5.75 1.77
N GLY A 85 1.48 -5.49 3.07
CA GLY A 85 2.25 -6.24 4.07
C GLY A 85 1.90 -7.73 4.06
N HIS A 86 0.61 -8.08 4.02
CA HIS A 86 0.17 -9.47 3.88
C HIS A 86 0.67 -10.11 2.59
N ILE A 87 0.57 -9.41 1.46
CA ILE A 87 1.08 -9.88 0.16
C ILE A 87 2.59 -10.16 0.22
N LEU A 88 3.36 -9.25 0.80
CA LEU A 88 4.83 -9.32 0.88
C LEU A 88 5.34 -10.37 1.88
N ALA A 89 4.60 -10.58 2.95
CA ALA A 89 4.88 -11.64 3.93
C ALA A 89 4.54 -13.03 3.38
N GLY A 90 3.72 -13.11 2.32
CA GLY A 90 3.27 -14.36 1.72
C GLY A 90 2.20 -15.05 2.56
N HIS A 91 1.39 -14.25 3.29
CA HIS A 91 0.23 -14.79 3.99
C HIS A 91 -0.77 -15.42 3.02
N PRO A 92 -1.60 -16.36 3.46
CA PRO A 92 -2.66 -16.87 2.62
C PRO A 92 -3.66 -15.75 2.33
N GLY A 93 -3.83 -15.41 1.06
CA GLY A 93 -4.88 -14.49 0.64
C GLY A 93 -6.28 -15.10 0.89
N THR A 94 -7.30 -14.27 0.87
CA THR A 94 -8.67 -14.78 0.89
C THR A 94 -8.91 -15.55 -0.40
N GLU A 95 -8.80 -16.88 -0.33
CA GLU A 95 -9.14 -17.77 -1.43
C GLU A 95 -10.65 -17.95 -1.50
N HIS A 96 -11.13 -18.15 -2.71
CA HIS A 96 -12.54 -18.28 -3.03
C HIS A 96 -13.11 -19.60 -2.50
N ASP A 97 -14.03 -19.54 -1.54
CA ASP A 97 -14.89 -20.66 -1.16
C ASP A 97 -16.35 -20.30 -1.46
N ASP A 98 -16.97 -21.05 -2.40
CA ASP A 98 -18.30 -20.79 -2.98
C ASP A 98 -19.48 -20.86 -2.00
N SER A 99 -19.27 -21.13 -0.72
CA SER A 99 -20.36 -21.58 0.17
C SER A 99 -21.04 -20.50 1.05
N LEU A 100 -20.63 -19.22 1.02
CA LEU A 100 -21.14 -18.19 1.94
C LEU A 100 -21.64 -16.90 1.25
N VAL A 101 -22.47 -17.05 0.24
CA VAL A 101 -23.12 -15.93 -0.46
C VAL A 101 -24.40 -15.55 0.26
N ALA A 102 -24.45 -14.42 0.88
CA ALA A 102 -25.57 -13.48 1.04
C ALA A 102 -25.34 -12.51 2.21
N GLU A 103 -25.25 -11.22 1.92
CA GLU A 103 -25.78 -10.14 2.77
C GLU A 103 -25.12 -8.75 2.70
N PHE A 104 -24.18 -8.43 1.81
CA PHE A 104 -23.64 -7.06 1.77
C PHE A 104 -23.37 -6.53 0.36
N SER A 105 -24.26 -5.73 -0.18
CA SER A 105 -23.99 -4.61 -1.07
C SER A 105 -25.31 -3.99 -1.54
N SER A 106 -25.36 -2.68 -1.74
CA SER A 106 -26.42 -2.14 -2.58
C SER A 106 -26.18 -2.63 -4.01
N ASP A 107 -27.20 -3.12 -4.69
CA ASP A 107 -27.14 -3.67 -6.06
C ASP A 107 -26.43 -2.73 -7.08
N ALA A 108 -26.42 -1.44 -6.81
CA ALA A 108 -25.79 -0.42 -7.67
C ALA A 108 -24.25 -0.41 -7.58
N ASP A 109 -23.67 -0.59 -6.38
CA ASP A 109 -22.20 -0.67 -6.19
C ASP A 109 -21.65 -1.99 -6.76
N GLU A 110 -22.43 -3.05 -6.67
CA GLU A 110 -22.08 -4.37 -7.19
C GLU A 110 -21.99 -4.41 -8.73
N ALA A 111 -22.94 -3.80 -9.40
CA ALA A 111 -22.94 -3.70 -10.86
C ALA A 111 -21.73 -2.89 -11.37
N GLY A 112 -21.37 -1.82 -10.67
CA GLY A 112 -20.20 -1.01 -10.99
C GLY A 112 -18.88 -1.76 -10.81
N LEU A 113 -18.74 -2.53 -9.72
CA LEU A 113 -17.58 -3.36 -9.48
C LEU A 113 -17.43 -4.49 -10.51
N ARG A 114 -18.53 -5.17 -10.87
CA ARG A 114 -18.54 -6.19 -11.95
C ARG A 114 -18.12 -5.64 -13.30
N ALA A 115 -18.56 -4.42 -13.61
CA ALA A 115 -18.23 -3.78 -14.88
C ALA A 115 -16.75 -3.37 -14.94
N ALA A 116 -16.23 -2.85 -13.84
CA ALA A 116 -14.83 -2.39 -13.75
C ALA A 116 -13.83 -3.54 -13.57
N TYR A 117 -14.22 -4.59 -12.84
CA TYR A 117 -13.34 -5.69 -12.45
C TYR A 117 -14.03 -7.05 -12.67
N PRO A 118 -14.19 -7.49 -13.94
CA PRO A 118 -14.95 -8.71 -14.28
C PRO A 118 -14.32 -9.99 -13.73
N ASP A 119 -13.05 -9.97 -13.38
CA ASP A 119 -12.29 -11.12 -12.85
C ASP A 119 -12.32 -11.22 -11.32
N ILE A 120 -12.96 -10.27 -10.63
CA ILE A 120 -13.10 -10.34 -9.17
C ILE A 120 -14.38 -11.12 -8.83
N PRO A 121 -14.27 -12.23 -8.10
CA PRO A 121 -15.42 -12.87 -7.51
C PRO A 121 -16.03 -11.92 -6.46
N LEU A 122 -17.22 -11.39 -6.68
CA LEU A 122 -17.86 -10.48 -5.73
C LEU A 122 -18.12 -11.10 -4.36
N ASP A 123 -18.28 -12.40 -4.34
CA ASP A 123 -18.40 -13.18 -3.12
C ASP A 123 -17.13 -13.13 -2.27
N ALA A 124 -15.96 -13.07 -2.92
CA ALA A 124 -14.68 -12.88 -2.24
C ALA A 124 -14.56 -11.48 -1.60
N VAL A 125 -15.09 -10.43 -2.24
CA VAL A 125 -15.13 -9.07 -1.67
C VAL A 125 -15.99 -9.06 -0.39
N ARG A 126 -17.16 -9.71 -0.43
CA ARG A 126 -18.05 -9.83 0.72
C ARG A 126 -17.43 -10.64 1.85
N LEU A 127 -16.72 -11.72 1.50
CA LEU A 127 -16.06 -12.58 2.47
C LEU A 127 -14.85 -11.89 3.12
N ALA A 128 -14.03 -11.21 2.34
CA ALA A 128 -12.88 -10.46 2.83
C ALA A 128 -13.28 -9.32 3.77
N SER A 129 -14.41 -8.64 3.51
CA SER A 129 -14.97 -7.62 4.40
C SER A 129 -15.51 -8.19 5.72
N ARG A 130 -15.69 -9.51 5.84
CA ARG A 130 -16.17 -10.19 7.06
C ARG A 130 -15.06 -10.87 7.87
N ARG A 131 -13.92 -11.18 7.25
CA ARG A 131 -12.82 -11.93 7.84
C ARG A 131 -11.61 -11.04 8.06
N SER A 132 -11.45 -10.57 9.27
CA SER A 132 -10.15 -10.31 9.88
C SER A 132 -9.67 -11.60 10.57
N GLU A 133 -9.56 -12.72 9.85
CA GLU A 133 -9.10 -13.99 10.41
C GLU A 133 -7.63 -14.27 10.09
N TYR A 134 -6.82 -13.24 9.93
CA TYR A 134 -5.39 -13.41 10.09
C TYR A 134 -5.12 -13.70 11.57
N ASP A 135 -4.23 -14.62 11.84
CA ASP A 135 -3.81 -14.82 13.20
C ASP A 135 -3.04 -13.57 13.68
N SER A 136 -2.91 -13.38 14.99
CA SER A 136 -2.28 -12.20 15.57
C SER A 136 -0.81 -12.03 15.16
N GLU A 137 -0.12 -13.09 14.75
CA GLU A 137 1.26 -13.04 14.28
C GLU A 137 1.32 -12.50 12.83
N GLN A 138 0.38 -12.90 11.98
CA GLN A 138 0.27 -12.41 10.60
C GLN A 138 -0.11 -10.94 10.55
N GLU A 139 -1.07 -10.51 11.39
CA GLU A 139 -1.42 -9.10 11.56
C GLU A 139 -0.22 -8.27 12.00
N HIS A 140 0.51 -8.76 13.01
CA HIS A 140 1.70 -8.08 13.51
C HIS A 140 2.80 -8.01 12.45
N GLU A 141 2.98 -9.04 11.62
CA GLU A 141 3.95 -9.04 10.53
C GLU A 141 3.56 -8.03 9.45
N ALA A 142 2.29 -7.99 9.02
CA ALA A 142 1.80 -7.04 8.03
C ALA A 142 1.96 -5.58 8.51
N GLU A 143 1.56 -5.28 9.74
CA GLU A 143 1.75 -3.97 10.36
C GLU A 143 3.22 -3.57 10.47
N THR A 144 4.09 -4.53 10.81
CA THR A 144 5.55 -4.30 10.83
C THR A 144 6.08 -3.93 9.45
N VAL A 145 5.61 -4.60 8.38
CA VAL A 145 6.01 -4.29 7.00
C VAL A 145 5.53 -2.89 6.60
N ALA A 146 4.28 -2.54 6.88
CA ALA A 146 3.73 -1.21 6.62
C ALA A 146 4.56 -0.12 7.32
N THR A 147 4.87 -0.33 8.60
CA THR A 147 5.72 0.57 9.38
C THR A 147 7.12 0.72 8.79
N ILE A 148 7.76 -0.37 8.34
CA ILE A 148 9.08 -0.33 7.71
C ILE A 148 9.06 0.52 6.43
N ILE A 149 8.00 0.40 5.63
CA ILE A 149 7.84 1.17 4.39
C ILE A 149 7.69 2.66 4.70
N LEU A 150 6.85 3.01 5.67
CA LEU A 150 6.62 4.40 6.10
C LEU A 150 7.87 5.02 6.73
N ASP A 151 8.57 4.30 7.59
CA ASP A 151 9.84 4.75 8.18
C ASP A 151 10.88 5.03 7.10
N TRP A 152 10.99 4.14 6.12
CA TRP A 152 11.93 4.30 5.01
C TRP A 152 11.59 5.53 4.17
N ALA A 153 10.32 5.73 3.82
CA ALA A 153 9.84 6.89 3.08
C ALA A 153 10.15 8.20 3.82
N SER A 154 9.87 8.24 5.12
CA SER A 154 10.16 9.41 5.98
C SER A 154 11.65 9.75 6.03
N MET A 155 12.51 8.74 6.07
CA MET A 155 13.97 8.96 6.03
C MET A 155 14.44 9.53 4.69
N LEU A 156 13.85 9.09 3.58
CA LEU A 156 14.18 9.62 2.24
C LEU A 156 13.72 11.07 2.11
N ASP A 157 12.51 11.40 2.53
CA ASP A 157 11.98 12.76 2.52
C ASP A 157 12.86 13.72 3.34
N ALA A 158 13.27 13.30 4.53
CA ALA A 158 14.18 14.07 5.38
C ALA A 158 15.57 14.25 4.75
N THR A 159 16.02 13.32 3.93
CA THR A 159 17.31 13.40 3.23
C THR A 159 17.22 14.30 2.00
N ALA A 160 16.15 14.17 1.22
CA ALA A 160 15.87 15.02 0.06
C ALA A 160 15.71 16.49 0.47
N SER A 161 14.97 16.76 1.55
CA SER A 161 14.79 18.12 2.10
C SER A 161 16.11 18.74 2.55
N ARG A 162 17.00 17.96 3.17
CA ARG A 162 18.34 18.44 3.57
C ARG A 162 19.26 18.73 2.39
N SER A 163 19.21 17.93 1.34
CA SER A 163 20.01 18.16 0.15
C SER A 163 19.55 19.41 -0.61
N SER A 164 18.26 19.65 -0.73
CA SER A 164 17.70 20.86 -1.35
C SER A 164 18.03 22.13 -0.56
N GLN A 165 18.00 22.09 0.77
CA GLN A 165 18.41 23.22 1.62
C GLN A 165 19.92 23.48 1.58
N GLY A 166 20.73 22.44 1.43
CA GLY A 166 22.19 22.56 1.25
C GLY A 166 22.54 23.25 -0.07
N TRP A 167 21.82 22.94 -1.12
CA TRP A 167 21.99 23.55 -2.45
C TRP A 167 21.56 25.02 -2.48
N ALA A 168 20.42 25.36 -1.85
CA ALA A 168 19.92 26.72 -1.72
C ALA A 168 20.92 27.61 -0.93
N ARG A 169 21.46 27.11 0.17
CA ARG A 169 22.51 27.81 0.94
C ARG A 169 23.79 28.00 0.17
N GLY A 170 24.21 26.99 -0.63
CA GLY A 170 25.38 27.12 -1.49
C GLY A 170 25.21 28.15 -2.61
N MET A 171 23.99 28.26 -3.17
CA MET A 171 23.67 29.30 -4.16
C MET A 171 23.64 30.71 -3.56
N ASP A 172 23.06 30.89 -2.37
CA ASP A 172 23.06 32.19 -1.67
C ASP A 172 24.49 32.67 -1.38
N THR A 173 25.38 31.77 -0.97
CA THR A 173 26.79 32.12 -0.72
C THR A 173 27.52 32.45 -2.03
N ALA A 174 27.24 31.72 -3.10
CA ALA A 174 27.86 31.95 -4.40
C ALA A 174 27.38 33.23 -5.13
N LEU A 175 26.13 33.64 -4.84
CA LEU A 175 25.55 34.87 -5.42
C LEU A 175 25.79 36.10 -4.53
N GLY A 176 25.93 35.92 -3.22
CA GLY A 176 26.22 37.01 -2.27
C GLY A 176 27.60 37.61 -2.41
N ASP A 177 28.61 36.83 -2.84
CA ASP A 177 29.98 37.31 -3.03
C ASP A 177 30.19 38.14 -4.34
N ARG A 178 29.18 38.24 -5.21
CA ARG A 178 29.28 39.04 -6.46
C ARG A 178 28.74 40.46 -6.38
N LEU A 179 28.14 40.87 -5.24
CA LEU A 179 27.60 42.22 -5.06
C LEU A 179 28.51 43.15 -4.21
N GLY A 180 29.74 42.76 -3.96
CA GLY A 180 30.70 43.51 -3.11
C GLY A 180 31.67 44.43 -3.86
N TRP A 181 31.42 44.75 -5.12
CA TRP A 181 32.26 45.70 -5.89
C TRP A 181 31.40 46.67 -6.70
N LEU A 182 30.87 47.69 -6.00
CA LEU A 182 30.56 49.02 -6.57
C LEU A 182 30.77 50.08 -5.46
#